data_d95ca2b0411443adcb9e1fa8a379fd0a
#
_entry.id   d95ca2b0411443adcb9e1fa8a379fd0a
#
_cell.length_a   1.000
_cell.length_b   1.000
_cell.length_c   1.000
_cell.angle_alpha   90.00
_cell.angle_beta   90.00
_cell.angle_gamma   90.00
#
_symmetry.space_group_name_H-M   'P 1'
#
loop_
_entity.id
_entity.type
_entity.pdbx_description
1 polymer ?
#
loop_
_entity_poly.entity_id
_entity_poly.type
_entity_poly.pdbx_seq_one_letter_code
_entity_poly.pdbx_strand_id
1 'polypeptide(L)'
;DLGLAENFFADKIDRPQATLRLLRYPPPRPDAPGAQAGAGTHTDYGNVTLLATDGVAGLQVRRRDGTWLDVPALPGAFVCNIGDCLMRWTNDIYVSTPHRVLAPGAERRSIALFVDPNPEAIVAAIPSCVPPGASPRHPPISARDYLQQRFASTYGRR
;
A
#
# COMPACT_ATOMS: atom_id res chain seq x y z
N ASP A 1 -16.09 -4.64 11.75
CA ASP A 1 -16.46 -5.39 10.53
C ASP A 1 -15.86 -6.80 10.47
N LEU A 2 -14.68 -7.04 11.09
CA LEU A 2 -14.04 -8.37 11.09
C LEU A 2 -14.44 -9.23 12.31
N GLY A 3 -15.28 -8.69 13.22
CA GLY A 3 -15.68 -9.38 14.46
C GLY A 3 -14.54 -9.60 15.45
N LEU A 4 -13.51 -8.76 15.39
CA LEU A 4 -12.34 -8.85 16.26
C LEU A 4 -12.50 -7.99 17.51
N ALA A 5 -11.77 -8.36 18.57
CA ALA A 5 -11.62 -7.47 19.73
C ALA A 5 -10.91 -6.17 19.28
N GLU A 6 -11.26 -5.05 19.92
CA GLU A 6 -10.72 -3.72 19.58
C GLU A 6 -9.18 -3.67 19.62
N ASN A 7 -8.59 -4.41 20.53
CA ASN A 7 -7.14 -4.46 20.73
C ASN A 7 -6.44 -5.61 19.98
N PHE A 8 -7.11 -6.29 19.04
CA PHE A 8 -6.56 -7.46 18.34
C PHE A 8 -5.19 -7.21 17.70
N PHE A 9 -4.95 -6.01 17.17
CA PHE A 9 -3.70 -5.65 16.55
C PHE A 9 -2.69 -4.98 17.49
N ALA A 10 -3.05 -4.71 18.75
CA ALA A 10 -2.22 -3.91 19.64
C ALA A 10 -0.80 -4.45 19.81
N ASP A 11 -0.64 -5.75 20.02
CA ASP A 11 0.64 -6.43 20.17
C ASP A 11 1.41 -6.64 18.84
N LYS A 12 0.76 -6.34 17.73
CA LYS A 12 1.33 -6.52 16.37
C LYS A 12 1.81 -5.22 15.76
N ILE A 13 1.45 -4.07 16.38
CA ILE A 13 1.74 -2.73 15.89
C ILE A 13 2.23 -1.78 17.01
N ASP A 14 2.62 -2.30 18.17
CA ASP A 14 3.13 -1.49 19.30
C ASP A 14 4.56 -1.00 19.09
N ARG A 15 5.31 -1.66 18.20
CA ARG A 15 6.66 -1.28 17.74
C ARG A 15 6.75 -1.33 16.21
N PRO A 16 5.87 -0.61 15.51
CA PRO A 16 5.69 -0.77 14.08
C PRO A 16 6.94 -0.29 13.32
N GLN A 17 7.20 -0.93 12.21
CA GLN A 17 8.10 -0.37 11.22
C GLN A 17 7.34 0.71 10.44
N ALA A 18 7.50 1.98 10.83
CA ALA A 18 6.83 3.09 10.17
C ALA A 18 7.83 3.91 9.35
N THR A 19 7.46 4.21 8.11
CA THR A 19 8.30 5.01 7.22
C THR A 19 7.53 6.23 6.73
N LEU A 20 8.06 7.43 7.03
CA LEU A 20 7.56 8.67 6.43
C LEU A 20 8.40 9.02 5.21
N ARG A 21 7.76 9.15 4.06
CA ARG A 21 8.41 9.54 2.80
C ARG A 21 7.87 10.87 2.29
N LEU A 22 8.76 11.80 2.02
CA LEU A 22 8.49 13.05 1.33
C LEU A 22 8.88 12.86 -0.13
N LEU A 23 7.94 13.08 -1.03
CA LEU A 23 8.08 12.81 -2.46
C LEU A 23 7.86 14.10 -3.24
N ARG A 24 8.79 14.36 -4.16
CA ARG A 24 8.70 15.46 -5.12
C ARG A 24 8.75 14.89 -6.53
N TYR A 25 7.74 15.16 -7.29
CA TYR A 25 7.64 14.80 -8.70
C TYR A 25 7.81 16.08 -9.51
N PRO A 26 8.96 16.27 -10.21
CA PRO A 26 9.16 17.45 -11.05
C PRO A 26 8.20 17.41 -12.25
N PRO A 27 7.88 18.56 -12.86
CA PRO A 27 7.13 18.58 -14.10
C PRO A 27 7.90 17.84 -15.21
N PRO A 28 7.20 17.29 -16.22
CA PRO A 28 7.85 16.64 -17.34
C PRO A 28 8.84 17.58 -18.03
N ARG A 29 9.99 17.06 -18.39
CA ARG A 29 10.94 17.83 -19.22
C ARG A 29 10.47 17.79 -20.68
N PRO A 30 10.44 18.93 -21.38
CA PRO A 30 10.02 18.96 -22.79
C PRO A 30 10.81 18.01 -23.69
N ASP A 31 12.09 17.75 -23.34
CA ASP A 31 13.03 16.97 -24.15
C ASP A 31 13.18 15.51 -23.69
N ALA A 32 12.38 15.06 -22.69
CA ALA A 32 12.47 13.69 -22.21
C ALA A 32 11.67 12.75 -23.12
N PRO A 33 12.29 11.74 -23.75
CA PRO A 33 11.55 10.76 -24.54
C PRO A 33 10.70 9.89 -23.62
N GLY A 34 9.38 9.91 -23.80
CA GLY A 34 8.41 9.11 -23.09
C GLY A 34 7.87 9.78 -21.83
N ALA A 35 6.62 9.49 -21.50
CA ALA A 35 6.00 9.93 -20.24
C ALA A 35 6.73 9.25 -19.09
N GLN A 36 7.56 10.00 -18.36
CA GLN A 36 8.14 9.52 -17.11
C GLN A 36 7.01 9.25 -16.14
N ALA A 37 6.73 7.98 -15.81
CA ALA A 37 5.79 7.65 -14.75
C ALA A 37 6.31 8.28 -13.45
N GLY A 38 5.46 9.01 -12.73
CA GLY A 38 5.81 9.56 -11.42
C GLY A 38 6.13 8.43 -10.43
N ALA A 39 5.30 7.38 -10.42
CA ALA A 39 5.54 6.10 -9.79
C ALA A 39 4.84 4.99 -10.58
N GLY A 40 5.55 3.90 -10.86
CA GLY A 40 5.01 2.75 -11.56
C GLY A 40 3.91 2.04 -10.76
N THR A 41 3.17 1.15 -11.43
CA THR A 41 2.13 0.36 -10.76
C THR A 41 2.71 -0.55 -9.69
N HIS A 42 2.19 -0.44 -8.46
CA HIS A 42 2.61 -1.23 -7.30
C HIS A 42 1.47 -1.37 -6.30
N THR A 43 1.68 -2.20 -5.30
CA THR A 43 0.91 -2.26 -4.05
C THR A 43 1.83 -1.88 -2.89
N ASP A 44 1.26 -1.40 -1.79
CA ASP A 44 2.02 -1.15 -0.57
C ASP A 44 2.14 -2.42 0.26
N TYR A 45 3.28 -2.59 0.93
CA TYR A 45 3.64 -3.88 1.54
C TYR A 45 3.09 -4.07 2.95
N GLY A 46 2.87 -2.98 3.69
CA GLY A 46 2.49 -2.97 5.10
C GLY A 46 1.00 -3.17 5.37
N ASN A 47 0.52 -2.54 6.43
CA ASN A 47 -0.89 -2.59 6.83
C ASN A 47 -1.71 -1.54 6.11
N VAL A 48 -1.33 -0.28 6.29
CA VAL A 48 -2.01 0.89 5.71
C VAL A 48 -1.01 1.95 5.32
N THR A 49 -1.37 2.73 4.33
CA THR A 49 -0.65 3.93 3.94
C THR A 49 -1.58 5.13 4.06
N LEU A 50 -1.09 6.19 4.71
CA LEU A 50 -1.74 7.50 4.75
C LEU A 50 -0.99 8.44 3.82
N LEU A 51 -1.67 8.97 2.81
CA LEU A 51 -1.08 9.86 1.82
C LEU A 51 -1.72 11.23 1.86
N ALA A 52 -0.92 12.25 2.12
CA ALA A 52 -1.26 13.65 1.89
C ALA A 52 -0.68 14.11 0.55
N THR A 53 -1.41 14.96 -0.17
CA THR A 53 -0.98 15.55 -1.45
C THR A 53 -1.16 17.07 -1.45
N ASP A 54 -0.44 17.74 -2.31
CA ASP A 54 -0.49 19.20 -2.50
C ASP A 54 -1.64 19.68 -3.42
N GLY A 55 -2.56 18.79 -3.77
CA GLY A 55 -3.69 19.12 -4.65
C GLY A 55 -3.42 18.86 -6.13
N VAL A 56 -2.18 18.58 -6.54
CA VAL A 56 -1.87 18.25 -7.93
C VAL A 56 -2.29 16.82 -8.23
N ALA A 57 -3.08 16.63 -9.29
CA ALA A 57 -3.58 15.34 -9.73
C ALA A 57 -2.47 14.38 -10.19
N GLY A 58 -2.79 13.11 -10.36
CA GLY A 58 -1.89 12.10 -10.91
C GLY A 58 -1.96 10.73 -10.23
N LEU A 59 -2.52 10.65 -9.02
CA LEU A 59 -2.74 9.35 -8.37
C LEU A 59 -3.89 8.60 -9.05
N GLN A 60 -3.65 7.36 -9.41
CA GLN A 60 -4.66 6.44 -9.94
C GLN A 60 -4.66 5.13 -9.16
N VAL A 61 -5.84 4.57 -8.96
CA VAL A 61 -6.05 3.24 -8.38
C VAL A 61 -6.69 2.32 -9.41
N ARG A 62 -6.36 1.02 -9.37
CA ARG A 62 -6.89 0.03 -10.28
C ARG A 62 -8.08 -0.70 -9.66
N ARG A 63 -9.22 -0.65 -10.30
CA ARG A 63 -10.41 -1.41 -9.92
C ARG A 63 -10.21 -2.92 -10.15
N ARG A 64 -11.09 -3.74 -9.58
CA ARG A 64 -11.07 -5.20 -9.77
C ARG A 64 -11.31 -5.63 -11.22
N ASP A 65 -12.04 -4.82 -12.00
CA ASP A 65 -12.26 -5.03 -13.44
C ASP A 65 -11.05 -4.64 -14.31
N GLY A 66 -9.96 -4.15 -13.68
CA GLY A 66 -8.75 -3.72 -14.36
C GLY A 66 -8.73 -2.26 -14.79
N THR A 67 -9.84 -1.55 -14.71
CA THR A 67 -9.91 -0.12 -15.08
C THR A 67 -9.19 0.77 -14.06
N TRP A 68 -8.62 1.87 -14.53
CA TRP A 68 -7.97 2.87 -13.69
C TRP A 68 -8.92 4.01 -13.35
N LEU A 69 -8.90 4.40 -12.08
CA LEU A 69 -9.69 5.50 -11.55
C LEU A 69 -8.75 6.58 -11.00
N ASP A 70 -8.98 7.83 -11.41
CA ASP A 70 -8.29 8.97 -10.80
C ASP A 70 -8.77 9.18 -9.37
N VAL A 71 -7.82 9.39 -8.46
CA VAL A 71 -8.11 9.72 -7.07
C VAL A 71 -8.05 11.24 -6.93
N PRO A 72 -9.18 11.91 -6.62
CA PRO A 72 -9.20 13.34 -6.45
C PRO A 72 -8.38 13.75 -5.22
N ALA A 73 -7.63 14.83 -5.36
CA ALA A 73 -6.97 15.46 -4.23
C ALA A 73 -7.98 16.35 -3.49
N LEU A 74 -8.35 15.97 -2.28
CA LEU A 74 -9.27 16.72 -1.44
C LEU A 74 -8.46 17.51 -0.39
N PRO A 75 -8.59 18.87 -0.33
CA PRO A 75 -7.91 19.67 0.68
C PRO A 75 -8.23 19.20 2.11
N GLY A 76 -7.21 19.05 2.95
CA GLY A 76 -7.38 18.63 4.35
C GLY A 76 -7.71 17.15 4.55
N ALA A 77 -7.73 16.33 3.48
CA ALA A 77 -7.98 14.91 3.55
C ALA A 77 -6.72 14.09 3.30
N PHE A 78 -6.69 12.88 3.87
CA PHE A 78 -5.73 11.85 3.51
C PHE A 78 -6.37 10.81 2.60
N VAL A 79 -5.61 10.33 1.62
CA VAL A 79 -5.92 9.06 0.96
C VAL A 79 -5.39 7.95 1.84
N CYS A 80 -6.27 7.03 2.24
CA CYS A 80 -5.88 5.84 3.01
C CYS A 80 -6.05 4.61 2.13
N ASN A 81 -5.01 3.82 1.96
CA ASN A 81 -5.09 2.54 1.25
C ASN A 81 -4.58 1.37 2.10
N ILE A 82 -5.15 0.22 1.83
CA ILE A 82 -4.79 -1.07 2.43
C ILE A 82 -3.48 -1.57 1.81
N GLY A 83 -2.60 -2.08 2.65
CA GLY A 83 -1.38 -2.76 2.22
C GLY A 83 -1.47 -4.28 2.25
N ASP A 84 -0.43 -4.93 1.73
CA ASP A 84 -0.40 -6.39 1.53
C ASP A 84 -0.48 -7.19 2.83
N CYS A 85 0.11 -6.70 3.93
CA CYS A 85 0.03 -7.40 5.23
C CYS A 85 -1.41 -7.46 5.75
N LEU A 86 -2.14 -6.34 5.70
CA LEU A 86 -3.53 -6.32 6.13
C LEU A 86 -4.43 -7.15 5.19
N MET A 87 -4.16 -7.14 3.88
CA MET A 87 -4.83 -8.04 2.94
C MET A 87 -4.62 -9.51 3.30
N ARG A 88 -3.39 -9.92 3.64
CA ARG A 88 -3.07 -11.30 4.03
C ARG A 88 -3.73 -11.69 5.35
N TRP A 89 -3.70 -10.81 6.36
CA TRP A 89 -4.41 -11.05 7.63
C TRP A 89 -5.90 -11.27 7.44
N THR A 90 -6.52 -10.49 6.54
CA THR A 90 -7.94 -10.61 6.26
C THR A 90 -8.29 -11.63 5.18
N ASN A 91 -7.31 -12.47 4.78
CA ASN A 91 -7.52 -13.51 3.76
C ASN A 91 -8.17 -12.97 2.48
N ASP A 92 -7.73 -11.78 2.03
CA ASP A 92 -8.19 -11.03 0.85
C ASP A 92 -9.62 -10.44 0.97
N ILE A 93 -10.21 -10.36 2.18
CA ILE A 93 -11.45 -9.59 2.40
C ILE A 93 -11.17 -8.11 2.12
N TYR A 94 -10.11 -7.56 2.73
CA TYR A 94 -9.55 -6.27 2.34
C TYR A 94 -8.51 -6.48 1.25
N VAL A 95 -8.46 -5.57 0.29
CA VAL A 95 -7.59 -5.73 -0.89
C VAL A 95 -6.52 -4.65 -0.90
N SER A 96 -5.27 -5.07 -1.01
CA SER A 96 -4.16 -4.17 -1.34
C SER A 96 -4.32 -3.73 -2.80
N THR A 97 -4.80 -2.50 -2.98
CA THR A 97 -5.18 -2.00 -4.30
C THR A 97 -3.96 -1.54 -5.09
N PRO A 98 -3.72 -2.08 -6.30
CA PRO A 98 -2.68 -1.57 -7.19
C PRO A 98 -2.94 -0.11 -7.53
N HIS A 99 -1.89 0.70 -7.42
CA HIS A 99 -1.97 2.12 -7.70
C HIS A 99 -0.71 2.62 -8.41
N ARG A 100 -0.79 3.81 -8.99
CA ARG A 100 0.31 4.46 -9.70
C ARG A 100 0.20 5.97 -9.62
N VAL A 101 1.29 6.66 -9.90
CA VAL A 101 1.28 8.11 -10.11
C VAL A 101 1.70 8.37 -11.55
N LEU A 102 0.82 9.00 -12.32
CA LEU A 102 1.14 9.47 -13.67
C LEU A 102 2.13 10.63 -13.58
N ALA A 103 2.86 10.88 -14.68
CA ALA A 103 3.68 12.07 -14.77
C ALA A 103 2.80 13.32 -14.59
N PRO A 104 3.00 14.13 -13.54
CA PRO A 104 2.15 15.28 -13.31
C PRO A 104 2.42 16.38 -14.34
N GLY A 105 1.39 17.11 -14.76
CA GLY A 105 1.53 18.25 -15.66
C GLY A 105 2.24 19.46 -15.02
N ALA A 106 2.37 19.46 -13.69
CA ALA A 106 3.06 20.48 -12.88
C ALA A 106 3.91 19.78 -11.79
N GLU A 107 4.75 20.51 -11.07
CA GLU A 107 5.41 19.95 -9.89
C GLU A 107 4.36 19.44 -8.90
N ARG A 108 4.52 18.21 -8.45
CA ARG A 108 3.64 17.57 -7.47
C ARG A 108 4.46 17.15 -6.25
N ARG A 109 3.90 17.36 -5.07
CA ARG A 109 4.48 16.92 -3.80
C ARG A 109 3.49 16.03 -3.06
N SER A 110 4.03 15.04 -2.34
CA SER A 110 3.22 14.22 -1.45
C SER A 110 4.02 13.76 -0.25
N ILE A 111 3.30 13.47 0.83
CA ILE A 111 3.84 12.89 2.07
C ILE A 111 3.10 11.59 2.28
N ALA A 112 3.82 10.48 2.34
CA ALA A 112 3.27 9.15 2.56
C ALA A 112 3.79 8.58 3.88
N LEU A 113 2.90 8.20 4.78
CA LEU A 113 3.22 7.42 5.98
C LEU A 113 2.81 5.97 5.74
N PHE A 114 3.80 5.10 5.67
CA PHE A 114 3.63 3.66 5.61
C PHE A 114 3.65 3.10 7.02
N VAL A 115 2.62 2.35 7.39
CA VAL A 115 2.51 1.71 8.70
C VAL A 115 2.56 0.20 8.50
N ASP A 116 3.73 -0.37 8.76
CA ASP A 116 3.96 -1.81 8.70
C ASP A 116 3.75 -2.43 10.09
N PRO A 117 3.56 -3.76 10.19
CA PRO A 117 3.54 -4.44 11.48
C PRO A 117 4.90 -4.38 12.19
N ASN A 118 4.92 -4.83 13.45
CA ASN A 118 6.17 -5.19 14.10
C ASN A 118 6.93 -6.20 13.22
N PRO A 119 8.26 -6.10 13.09
CA PRO A 119 9.04 -6.99 12.22
C PRO A 119 8.84 -8.48 12.51
N GLU A 120 8.68 -8.84 13.78
CA GLU A 120 8.46 -10.20 14.26
C GLU A 120 7.01 -10.67 14.23
N ALA A 121 6.05 -9.78 13.96
CA ALA A 121 4.65 -10.15 13.91
C ALA A 121 4.40 -11.17 12.78
N ILE A 122 3.70 -12.25 13.11
CA ILE A 122 3.31 -13.25 12.13
C ILE A 122 2.04 -12.81 11.41
N VAL A 123 2.18 -12.58 10.12
CA VAL A 123 1.07 -12.26 9.21
C VAL A 123 0.46 -13.57 8.75
N ALA A 124 -0.63 -13.97 9.41
CA ALA A 124 -1.40 -15.18 9.12
C ALA A 124 -2.88 -14.82 9.00
N ALA A 125 -3.62 -15.55 8.18
CA ALA A 125 -5.04 -15.31 8.01
C ALA A 125 -5.77 -15.42 9.37
N ILE A 126 -6.57 -14.39 9.69
CA ILE A 126 -7.42 -14.34 10.87
C ILE A 126 -8.49 -15.43 10.72
N PRO A 127 -8.70 -16.30 11.73
CA PRO A 127 -9.62 -17.43 11.59
C PRO A 127 -11.04 -17.04 11.12
N SER A 128 -11.58 -15.92 11.62
CA SER A 128 -12.89 -15.41 11.20
C SER A 128 -12.95 -14.95 9.74
N CYS A 129 -11.81 -14.74 9.11
CA CYS A 129 -11.69 -14.37 7.70
C CYS A 129 -11.51 -15.57 6.76
N VAL A 130 -11.44 -16.79 7.31
CA VAL A 130 -11.33 -18.02 6.52
C VAL A 130 -12.70 -18.70 6.49
N PRO A 131 -13.29 -18.94 5.32
CA PRO A 131 -14.57 -19.62 5.24
C PRO A 131 -14.52 -21.02 5.87
N PRO A 132 -15.61 -21.50 6.50
CA PRO A 132 -15.65 -22.85 7.07
C PRO A 132 -15.25 -23.92 6.05
N GLY A 133 -14.34 -24.80 6.43
CA GLY A 133 -13.84 -25.89 5.56
C GLY A 133 -12.82 -25.47 4.50
N ALA A 134 -12.50 -24.17 4.38
CA ALA A 134 -11.46 -23.70 3.48
C ALA A 134 -10.09 -23.62 4.17
N SER A 135 -9.04 -23.60 3.36
CA SER A 135 -7.68 -23.27 3.82
C SER A 135 -7.40 -21.78 3.63
N PRO A 136 -6.53 -21.18 4.48
CA PRO A 136 -6.03 -19.82 4.24
C PRO A 136 -5.41 -19.68 2.86
N ARG A 137 -5.62 -18.54 2.22
CA ARG A 137 -5.07 -18.24 0.87
C ARG A 137 -3.56 -18.01 0.90
N HIS A 138 -3.05 -17.56 2.04
CA HIS A 138 -1.65 -17.21 2.20
C HIS A 138 -1.04 -17.99 3.36
N PRO A 139 0.17 -18.60 3.21
CA PRO A 139 0.86 -19.20 4.33
C PRO A 139 1.28 -18.11 5.35
N PRO A 140 1.38 -18.45 6.64
CA PRO A 140 1.94 -17.57 7.66
C PRO A 140 3.37 -17.16 7.30
N ILE A 141 3.69 -15.87 7.55
CA ILE A 141 5.04 -15.32 7.31
C ILE A 141 5.30 -14.19 8.31
N SER A 142 6.55 -14.00 8.76
CA SER A 142 6.87 -12.81 9.54
C SER A 142 6.77 -11.55 8.66
N ALA A 143 6.39 -10.41 9.26
CA ALA A 143 6.33 -9.15 8.52
C ALA A 143 7.70 -8.79 7.92
N ARG A 144 8.79 -9.06 8.65
CA ARG A 144 10.17 -8.87 8.17
C ARG A 144 10.46 -9.69 6.92
N ASP A 145 10.18 -10.99 6.95
CA ASP A 145 10.47 -11.87 5.81
C ASP A 145 9.60 -11.50 4.60
N TYR A 146 8.35 -11.14 4.85
CA TYR A 146 7.47 -10.65 3.79
C TYR A 146 8.04 -9.40 3.12
N LEU A 147 8.45 -8.41 3.91
CA LEU A 147 9.04 -7.16 3.41
C LEU A 147 10.32 -7.44 2.60
N GLN A 148 11.18 -8.35 3.10
CA GLN A 148 12.38 -8.75 2.37
C GLN A 148 12.06 -9.42 1.02
N GLN A 149 11.06 -10.31 0.97
CA GLN A 149 10.61 -10.93 -0.28
C GLN A 149 10.08 -9.87 -1.27
N ARG A 150 9.31 -8.88 -0.78
CA ARG A 150 8.81 -7.80 -1.63
C ARG A 150 9.94 -6.93 -2.18
N PHE A 151 10.91 -6.56 -1.36
CA PHE A 151 12.08 -5.82 -1.83
C PHE A 151 12.89 -6.60 -2.85
N ALA A 152 13.16 -7.88 -2.61
CA ALA A 152 13.87 -8.73 -3.55
C ALA A 152 13.14 -8.82 -4.92
N SER A 153 11.81 -8.94 -4.91
CA SER A 153 11.00 -9.00 -6.13
C SER A 153 10.96 -7.67 -6.89
N THR A 154 11.03 -6.54 -6.18
CA THR A 154 10.91 -5.19 -6.77
C THR A 154 12.27 -4.65 -7.24
N TYR A 155 13.33 -4.89 -6.47
CA TYR A 155 14.65 -4.30 -6.71
C TYR A 155 15.73 -5.32 -7.08
N GLY A 156 15.47 -6.62 -6.93
CA GLY A 156 16.43 -7.70 -7.21
C GLY A 156 16.60 -8.05 -8.70
N ARG A 157 15.89 -7.39 -9.60
CA ARG A 157 16.03 -7.54 -11.06
C ARG A 157 16.88 -6.40 -11.60
N ARG A 158 18.16 -6.39 -11.28
CA ARG A 158 19.16 -5.60 -12.00
C ARG A 158 20.20 -6.53 -12.61
#